data_2d1ba91e66dbb5d12f5cf9d7eed532e7
#
_entry.id   2d1ba91e66dbb5d12f5cf9d7eed532e7
#
_cell.length_a   1.000
_cell.length_b   1.000
_cell.length_c   1.000
_cell.angle_alpha   90.00
_cell.angle_beta   90.00
_cell.angle_gamma   90.00
#
_symmetry.space_group_name_H-M   'P 1'
#
loop_
_entity.id
_entity.type
_entity.pdbx_description
1 polymer ?
#
loop_
_entity_poly.entity_id
_entity_poly.type
_entity_poly.pdbx_seq_one_letter_code
_entity_poly.pdbx_strand_id
1 'polypeptide(L)'
;MNIEDIKKPENIVYKKTPILTDNVMHYCPGCSHGTVHKLIAEVIEEMGIQEETIAISPVGCSVFAYNYLNVDWQQAAHGRAPALATATKRLNPEKYVFTYQGDGDLASIGTAEIIHACSRGENIVVIFINNGIYGMTGGQMAPTTLLGMKTATTPYGRDAKLNGFPLVLAPMIAQLDGTAFITRQSVHTAAAARKAKAAIKKAFEYSQKGIGLSFVEIVATCNSGWKMSPTAANKWMVENMVPKYPLGDIKDVLKQE
;
A
#
# COMPACT_ATOMS: atom_id res chain seq x y z
N MET A 1 32.03 -11.96 -25.81
CA MET A 1 31.78 -12.04 -24.33
C MET A 1 31.24 -13.43 -24.09
N ASN A 2 31.93 -14.23 -23.26
CA ASN A 2 31.50 -15.61 -22.97
C ASN A 2 30.30 -15.55 -21.99
N ILE A 3 29.34 -16.49 -22.09
CA ILE A 3 28.18 -16.59 -21.20
C ILE A 3 28.64 -16.74 -19.74
N GLU A 4 29.74 -17.43 -19.50
CA GLU A 4 30.31 -17.59 -18.13
C GLU A 4 30.83 -16.26 -17.57
N ASP A 5 31.33 -15.35 -18.40
CA ASP A 5 31.75 -14.02 -17.94
C ASP A 5 30.53 -13.15 -17.57
N ILE A 6 29.39 -13.28 -18.27
CA ILE A 6 28.16 -12.54 -17.96
C ILE A 6 27.57 -12.95 -16.60
N LYS A 7 27.74 -14.23 -16.23
CA LYS A 7 27.21 -14.79 -14.98
C LYS A 7 28.07 -14.53 -13.74
N LYS A 8 29.24 -13.92 -13.88
CA LYS A 8 30.10 -13.62 -12.73
C LYS A 8 29.39 -12.68 -11.74
N PRO A 9 29.57 -12.88 -10.42
CA PRO A 9 28.92 -12.06 -9.38
C PRO A 9 29.11 -10.55 -9.57
N GLU A 10 30.31 -10.14 -10.02
CA GLU A 10 30.64 -8.73 -10.26
C GLU A 10 29.85 -8.09 -11.43
N ASN A 11 29.27 -8.92 -12.31
CA ASN A 11 28.47 -8.48 -13.45
C ASN A 11 26.96 -8.49 -13.18
N ILE A 12 26.53 -8.86 -11.95
CA ILE A 12 25.13 -8.87 -11.58
C ILE A 12 24.65 -7.43 -11.37
N VAL A 13 23.83 -6.94 -12.30
CA VAL A 13 23.24 -5.60 -12.22
C VAL A 13 22.02 -5.56 -11.30
N TYR A 14 21.30 -6.69 -11.18
CA TYR A 14 20.13 -6.82 -10.32
C TYR A 14 19.99 -8.27 -9.84
N LYS A 15 19.73 -8.43 -8.56
CA LYS A 15 19.36 -9.71 -7.94
C LYS A 15 18.02 -9.55 -7.23
N LYS A 16 17.13 -10.54 -7.40
CA LYS A 16 15.87 -10.59 -6.64
C LYS A 16 16.20 -10.63 -5.14
N THR A 17 15.53 -9.79 -4.37
CA THR A 17 15.64 -9.81 -2.90
C THR A 17 15.22 -11.17 -2.33
N PRO A 18 15.96 -11.74 -1.35
CA PRO A 18 15.58 -13.00 -0.70
C PRO A 18 14.33 -12.88 0.17
N ILE A 19 13.89 -11.65 0.47
CA ILE A 19 12.64 -11.39 1.19
C ILE A 19 11.43 -11.75 0.33
N LEU A 20 11.53 -11.68 -1.00
CA LEU A 20 10.49 -12.20 -1.90
C LEU A 20 10.66 -13.72 -2.06
N THR A 21 9.62 -14.46 -1.72
CA THR A 21 9.57 -15.91 -1.94
C THR A 21 9.55 -16.26 -3.43
N ASP A 22 9.71 -17.55 -3.77
CA ASP A 22 9.60 -18.04 -5.14
C ASP A 22 8.17 -18.41 -5.55
N ASN A 23 7.20 -18.16 -4.68
CA ASN A 23 5.80 -18.42 -4.98
C ASN A 23 5.30 -17.50 -6.10
N VAL A 24 4.58 -18.11 -7.05
CA VAL A 24 3.94 -17.36 -8.12
C VAL A 24 2.82 -16.50 -7.52
N MET A 25 2.90 -15.20 -7.75
CA MET A 25 1.89 -14.28 -7.27
C MET A 25 0.56 -14.48 -8.02
N HIS A 26 -0.56 -14.51 -7.28
CA HIS A 26 -1.91 -14.66 -7.86
C HIS A 26 -2.48 -13.38 -8.48
N TYR A 27 -1.78 -12.25 -8.32
CA TYR A 27 -2.27 -10.98 -8.86
C TYR A 27 -2.42 -10.99 -10.37
N CYS A 28 -3.40 -10.23 -10.87
CA CYS A 28 -3.60 -10.07 -12.30
C CYS A 28 -2.34 -9.54 -12.99
N PRO A 29 -2.00 -10.03 -14.19
CA PRO A 29 -0.88 -9.49 -14.96
C PRO A 29 -0.99 -7.97 -15.14
N GLY A 30 0.06 -7.25 -14.78
CA GLY A 30 0.12 -5.77 -14.84
C GLY A 30 -0.53 -5.04 -13.65
N CYS A 31 -0.98 -5.78 -12.61
CA CYS A 31 -1.45 -5.20 -11.36
C CYS A 31 -0.29 -4.58 -10.56
N SER A 32 -0.53 -3.45 -9.91
CA SER A 32 0.49 -2.74 -9.12
C SER A 32 0.96 -3.49 -7.86
N HIS A 33 0.18 -4.44 -7.33
CA HIS A 33 0.51 -5.17 -6.09
C HIS A 33 1.89 -5.82 -6.14
N GLY A 34 2.23 -6.53 -7.23
CA GLY A 34 3.52 -7.20 -7.37
C GLY A 34 4.70 -6.23 -7.29
N THR A 35 4.59 -5.05 -7.90
CA THR A 35 5.60 -4.00 -7.80
C THR A 35 5.73 -3.48 -6.38
N VAL A 36 4.61 -3.22 -5.68
CA VAL A 36 4.63 -2.72 -4.30
C VAL A 36 5.25 -3.75 -3.35
N HIS A 37 4.91 -5.04 -3.48
CA HIS A 37 5.55 -6.10 -2.69
C HIS A 37 7.06 -6.15 -2.89
N LYS A 38 7.52 -6.01 -4.14
CA LYS A 38 8.96 -5.91 -4.44
C LYS A 38 9.60 -4.73 -3.69
N LEU A 39 8.99 -3.55 -3.72
CA LEU A 39 9.53 -2.37 -3.04
C LEU A 39 9.60 -2.55 -1.52
N ILE A 40 8.58 -3.15 -0.91
CA ILE A 40 8.56 -3.47 0.52
C ILE A 40 9.69 -4.45 0.85
N ALA A 41 9.81 -5.53 0.08
CA ALA A 41 10.86 -6.53 0.27
C ALA A 41 12.27 -5.95 0.17
N GLU A 42 12.52 -5.10 -0.83
CA GLU A 42 13.79 -4.41 -0.99
C GLU A 42 14.09 -3.45 0.17
N VAL A 43 13.08 -2.77 0.72
CA VAL A 43 13.25 -1.89 1.89
C VAL A 43 13.59 -2.71 3.13
N ILE A 44 12.91 -3.80 3.39
CA ILE A 44 13.18 -4.71 4.52
C ILE A 44 14.60 -5.26 4.44
N GLU A 45 15.04 -5.69 3.25
CA GLU A 45 16.42 -6.16 3.01
C GLU A 45 17.45 -5.05 3.23
N GLU A 46 17.25 -3.87 2.64
CA GLU A 46 18.18 -2.72 2.76
C GLU A 46 18.32 -2.21 4.19
N MET A 47 17.28 -2.33 5.00
CA MET A 47 17.29 -1.95 6.41
C MET A 47 17.79 -3.08 7.31
N GLY A 48 17.92 -4.31 6.81
CA GLY A 48 18.33 -5.48 7.58
C GLY A 48 17.35 -5.88 8.68
N ILE A 49 16.04 -5.64 8.46
CA ILE A 49 15.00 -5.79 9.50
C ILE A 49 14.08 -6.99 9.29
N GLN A 50 14.49 -7.99 8.52
CA GLN A 50 13.65 -9.16 8.20
C GLN A 50 13.11 -9.84 9.45
N GLU A 51 14.00 -10.26 10.36
CA GLU A 51 13.66 -10.99 11.59
C GLU A 51 12.94 -10.11 12.64
N GLU A 52 12.97 -8.79 12.44
CA GLU A 52 12.34 -7.81 13.31
C GLU A 52 10.98 -7.32 12.76
N THR A 53 10.51 -7.88 11.63
CA THR A 53 9.31 -7.40 10.94
C THR A 53 8.15 -8.36 11.11
N ILE A 54 7.02 -7.83 11.60
CA ILE A 54 5.74 -8.52 11.66
C ILE A 54 4.74 -7.78 10.75
N ALA A 55 4.20 -8.48 9.78
CA ALA A 55 3.24 -7.94 8.83
C ALA A 55 1.82 -8.42 9.15
N ILE A 56 0.84 -7.56 8.89
CA ILE A 56 -0.58 -7.91 9.05
C ILE A 56 -1.23 -7.96 7.68
N SER A 57 -1.67 -9.15 7.27
CA SER A 57 -2.41 -9.32 6.02
C SER A 57 -3.89 -8.96 6.21
N PRO A 58 -4.51 -8.37 5.18
CA PRO A 58 -5.89 -7.91 5.20
C PRO A 58 -6.84 -8.97 4.62
N VAL A 59 -8.04 -8.54 4.27
CA VAL A 59 -8.94 -9.27 3.36
C VAL A 59 -9.10 -8.46 2.07
N GLY A 60 -9.02 -9.14 0.94
CA GLY A 60 -9.06 -8.56 -0.41
C GLY A 60 -7.96 -9.13 -1.30
N CYS A 61 -7.58 -8.44 -2.38
CA CYS A 61 -6.57 -8.93 -3.32
C CYS A 61 -5.24 -9.31 -2.65
N SER A 62 -4.87 -8.66 -1.57
CA SER A 62 -3.62 -8.90 -0.84
C SER A 62 -3.73 -9.89 0.32
N VAL A 63 -4.84 -10.64 0.42
CA VAL A 63 -5.04 -11.65 1.49
C VAL A 63 -3.90 -12.68 1.56
N PHE A 64 -3.34 -13.07 0.43
CA PHE A 64 -2.24 -14.04 0.34
C PHE A 64 -0.84 -13.41 0.37
N ALA A 65 -0.71 -12.14 0.81
CA ALA A 65 0.59 -11.47 0.88
C ALA A 65 1.63 -12.25 1.72
N TYR A 66 1.18 -12.98 2.73
CA TYR A 66 2.00 -13.87 3.56
C TYR A 66 2.71 -14.99 2.78
N ASN A 67 2.25 -15.32 1.57
CA ASN A 67 2.94 -16.29 0.70
C ASN A 67 4.10 -15.67 -0.08
N TYR A 68 4.21 -14.34 -0.14
CA TYR A 68 5.11 -13.64 -1.06
C TYR A 68 6.26 -12.92 -0.38
N LEU A 69 6.13 -12.59 0.90
CA LEU A 69 7.18 -11.93 1.68
C LEU A 69 7.60 -12.82 2.84
N ASN A 70 8.88 -13.11 2.93
CA ASN A 70 9.47 -13.94 3.97
C ASN A 70 9.75 -13.13 5.23
N VAL A 71 8.69 -12.80 5.95
CA VAL A 71 8.65 -12.18 7.28
C VAL A 71 7.56 -12.85 8.10
N ASP A 72 7.45 -12.55 9.39
CA ASP A 72 6.33 -13.03 10.20
C ASP A 72 5.02 -12.37 9.80
N TRP A 73 3.94 -13.16 9.75
CA TRP A 73 2.63 -12.70 9.35
C TRP A 73 1.53 -13.09 10.34
N GLN A 74 0.60 -12.16 10.52
CA GLN A 74 -0.69 -12.44 11.11
C GLN A 74 -1.79 -12.03 10.13
N GLN A 75 -2.88 -12.77 10.06
CA GLN A 75 -4.04 -12.43 9.24
C GLN A 75 -5.14 -11.81 10.08
N ALA A 76 -5.57 -10.60 9.72
CA ALA A 76 -6.69 -9.93 10.35
C ALA A 76 -8.02 -10.29 9.69
N ALA A 77 -9.11 -10.22 10.45
CA ALA A 77 -10.44 -10.13 9.87
C ALA A 77 -10.58 -8.84 9.03
N HIS A 78 -11.50 -8.83 8.07
CA HIS A 78 -11.70 -7.72 7.13
C HIS A 78 -11.87 -6.38 7.86
N GLY A 79 -11.02 -5.40 7.51
CA GLY A 79 -10.97 -4.07 8.09
C GLY A 79 -10.29 -3.98 9.48
N ARG A 80 -9.84 -5.09 10.06
CA ARG A 80 -9.31 -5.11 11.44
C ARG A 80 -7.78 -5.11 11.52
N ALA A 81 -7.08 -4.99 10.38
CA ALA A 81 -5.63 -5.00 10.37
C ALA A 81 -5.00 -3.90 11.24
N PRO A 82 -5.48 -2.64 11.28
CA PRO A 82 -4.90 -1.62 12.18
C PRO A 82 -5.10 -1.95 13.67
N ALA A 83 -6.21 -2.59 14.03
CA ALA A 83 -6.46 -3.02 15.42
C ALA A 83 -5.51 -4.16 15.81
N LEU A 84 -5.34 -5.17 14.95
CA LEU A 84 -4.40 -6.27 15.19
C LEU A 84 -2.96 -5.76 15.23
N ALA A 85 -2.58 -4.87 14.30
CA ALA A 85 -1.26 -4.24 14.29
C ALA A 85 -0.98 -3.45 15.57
N THR A 86 -1.97 -2.72 16.09
CA THR A 86 -1.91 -2.03 17.39
C THR A 86 -1.57 -3.01 18.52
N ALA A 87 -2.30 -4.11 18.62
CA ALA A 87 -2.06 -5.13 19.65
C ALA A 87 -0.68 -5.77 19.49
N THR A 88 -0.33 -6.15 18.27
CA THR A 88 0.97 -6.76 17.94
C THR A 88 2.13 -5.84 18.30
N LYS A 89 2.05 -4.55 17.93
CA LYS A 89 3.09 -3.55 18.24
C LYS A 89 3.24 -3.29 19.73
N ARG A 90 2.13 -3.24 20.47
CA ARG A 90 2.15 -3.03 21.93
C ARG A 90 2.74 -4.21 22.70
N LEU A 91 2.54 -5.44 22.20
CA LEU A 91 3.14 -6.65 22.78
C LEU A 91 4.60 -6.86 22.36
N ASN A 92 5.02 -6.28 21.23
CA ASN A 92 6.36 -6.39 20.67
C ASN A 92 6.86 -4.97 20.29
N PRO A 93 7.17 -4.13 21.29
CA PRO A 93 7.46 -2.70 21.05
C PRO A 93 8.73 -2.47 20.22
N GLU A 94 9.67 -3.42 20.22
CA GLU A 94 10.93 -3.37 19.43
C GLU A 94 10.74 -3.75 17.96
N LYS A 95 9.68 -4.53 17.63
CA LYS A 95 9.45 -5.03 16.27
C LYS A 95 8.90 -3.94 15.34
N TYR A 96 9.19 -4.05 14.05
CA TYR A 96 8.54 -3.28 12.99
C TYR A 96 7.21 -3.95 12.64
N VAL A 97 6.11 -3.23 12.83
CA VAL A 97 4.78 -3.75 12.51
C VAL A 97 4.19 -2.95 11.38
N PHE A 98 3.79 -3.61 10.29
CA PHE A 98 3.10 -2.95 9.20
C PHE A 98 1.84 -3.68 8.76
N THR A 99 0.87 -2.93 8.22
CA THR A 99 -0.30 -3.47 7.53
C THR A 99 -0.19 -3.21 6.04
N TYR A 100 -0.77 -4.10 5.24
CA TYR A 100 -0.84 -3.94 3.79
C TYR A 100 -2.30 -4.12 3.34
N GLN A 101 -3.01 -3.03 3.02
CA GLN A 101 -4.46 -3.04 2.88
C GLN A 101 -4.92 -2.35 1.60
N GLY A 102 -5.98 -2.87 0.97
CA GLY A 102 -6.70 -2.19 -0.10
C GLY A 102 -7.75 -1.21 0.42
N ASP A 103 -8.33 -0.42 -0.50
CA ASP A 103 -9.33 0.60 -0.20
C ASP A 103 -10.64 0.01 0.35
N GLY A 104 -11.03 -1.14 -0.12
CA GLY A 104 -12.18 -1.86 0.45
C GLY A 104 -11.98 -2.36 1.87
N ASP A 105 -10.75 -2.70 2.22
CA ASP A 105 -10.42 -3.15 3.57
C ASP A 105 -10.23 -1.97 4.54
N LEU A 106 -9.37 -1.02 4.20
CA LEU A 106 -9.01 0.07 5.11
C LEU A 106 -10.01 1.24 5.09
N ALA A 107 -10.38 1.70 3.89
CA ALA A 107 -11.20 2.92 3.73
C ALA A 107 -12.71 2.64 3.68
N SER A 108 -13.12 1.39 3.87
CA SER A 108 -14.52 0.96 4.00
C SER A 108 -14.77 0.40 5.39
N ILE A 109 -14.71 -0.92 5.53
CA ILE A 109 -15.03 -1.60 6.80
C ILE A 109 -14.01 -1.29 7.91
N GLY A 110 -12.77 -0.91 7.55
CA GLY A 110 -11.68 -0.57 8.49
C GLY A 110 -11.53 0.92 8.81
N THR A 111 -12.49 1.77 8.38
CA THR A 111 -12.34 3.23 8.56
C THR A 111 -12.24 3.63 10.02
N ALA A 112 -13.03 3.03 10.93
CA ALA A 112 -12.95 3.31 12.36
C ALA A 112 -11.59 2.89 12.95
N GLU A 113 -11.09 1.73 12.55
CA GLU A 113 -9.84 1.17 13.07
C GLU A 113 -8.65 2.05 12.72
N ILE A 114 -8.55 2.54 11.47
CA ILE A 114 -7.45 3.42 11.07
C ILE A 114 -7.56 4.79 11.76
N ILE A 115 -8.75 5.37 11.88
CA ILE A 115 -8.96 6.63 12.59
C ILE A 115 -8.50 6.51 14.04
N HIS A 116 -8.89 5.44 14.74
CA HIS A 116 -8.48 5.23 16.12
C HIS A 116 -7.01 4.91 16.29
N ALA A 117 -6.38 4.16 15.36
CA ALA A 117 -4.95 3.94 15.37
C ALA A 117 -4.16 5.25 15.18
N CYS A 118 -4.59 6.09 14.23
CA CYS A 118 -4.03 7.42 14.01
C CYS A 118 -4.22 8.34 15.22
N SER A 119 -5.43 8.38 15.80
CA SER A 119 -5.72 9.22 16.96
C SER A 119 -4.87 8.86 18.18
N ARG A 120 -4.60 7.57 18.38
CA ARG A 120 -3.74 7.09 19.49
C ARG A 120 -2.24 7.21 19.20
N GLY A 121 -1.84 7.58 17.98
CA GLY A 121 -0.43 7.63 17.60
C GLY A 121 0.26 6.26 17.64
N GLU A 122 -0.45 5.20 17.25
CA GLU A 122 0.12 3.85 17.25
C GLU A 122 1.35 3.78 16.35
N ASN A 123 2.46 3.27 16.87
CA ASN A 123 3.73 3.23 16.15
C ASN A 123 3.78 2.08 15.13
N ILE A 124 2.93 2.15 14.13
CA ILE A 124 2.81 1.18 13.03
C ILE A 124 2.96 1.85 11.67
N VAL A 125 3.32 1.06 10.66
CA VAL A 125 3.35 1.50 9.26
C VAL A 125 2.10 0.95 8.56
N VAL A 126 1.35 1.81 7.88
CA VAL A 126 0.19 1.41 7.08
C VAL A 126 0.50 1.64 5.61
N ILE A 127 0.55 0.56 4.82
CA ILE A 127 0.68 0.62 3.36
C ILE A 127 -0.70 0.40 2.76
N PHE A 128 -1.23 1.43 2.14
CA PHE A 128 -2.59 1.51 1.65
C PHE A 128 -2.63 1.55 0.13
N ILE A 129 -3.29 0.58 -0.48
CA ILE A 129 -3.44 0.48 -1.93
C ILE A 129 -4.80 1.06 -2.33
N ASN A 130 -4.76 2.21 -2.99
CA ASN A 130 -5.95 2.89 -3.51
C ASN A 130 -6.05 2.67 -5.02
N ASN A 131 -6.89 1.75 -5.44
CA ASN A 131 -7.19 1.49 -6.85
C ASN A 131 -8.65 1.81 -7.23
N GLY A 132 -9.42 2.41 -6.32
CA GLY A 132 -10.76 2.90 -6.57
C GLY A 132 -11.82 1.82 -6.85
N ILE A 133 -11.59 0.54 -6.48
CA ILE A 133 -12.53 -0.55 -6.78
C ILE A 133 -12.29 -1.78 -5.91
N TYR A 134 -13.33 -2.54 -5.59
CA TYR A 134 -13.18 -3.88 -4.99
C TYR A 134 -12.75 -4.89 -6.06
N GLY A 135 -11.44 -5.04 -6.27
CA GLY A 135 -10.91 -5.88 -7.35
C GLY A 135 -11.21 -7.37 -7.18
N MET A 136 -11.01 -7.93 -5.97
CA MET A 136 -11.12 -9.37 -5.70
C MET A 136 -12.52 -9.92 -5.93
N THR A 137 -13.55 -9.16 -5.59
CA THR A 137 -14.94 -9.61 -5.62
C THR A 137 -15.67 -9.33 -6.93
N GLY A 138 -14.98 -8.81 -7.94
CA GLY A 138 -15.55 -8.62 -9.28
C GLY A 138 -15.82 -7.16 -9.66
N GLY A 139 -15.20 -6.19 -9.00
CA GLY A 139 -15.18 -4.81 -9.47
C GLY A 139 -16.34 -3.95 -8.97
N GLN A 140 -16.78 -4.10 -7.75
CA GLN A 140 -17.78 -3.23 -7.12
C GLN A 140 -17.21 -1.87 -6.78
N MET A 141 -18.06 -0.87 -6.58
CA MET A 141 -17.69 0.45 -6.13
C MET A 141 -17.06 0.41 -4.73
N ALA A 142 -15.87 0.98 -4.58
CA ALA A 142 -15.21 1.22 -3.30
C ALA A 142 -15.50 2.65 -2.80
N PRO A 143 -15.26 2.99 -1.53
CA PRO A 143 -15.38 4.36 -1.03
C PRO A 143 -14.54 5.36 -1.83
N THR A 144 -13.40 4.93 -2.34
CA THR A 144 -12.44 5.73 -3.13
C THR A 144 -12.76 5.84 -4.62
N THR A 145 -13.77 5.13 -5.12
CA THR A 145 -14.17 5.19 -6.54
C THR A 145 -14.50 6.61 -6.97
N LEU A 146 -13.95 7.07 -8.11
CA LEU A 146 -14.18 8.41 -8.63
C LEU A 146 -15.64 8.63 -9.08
N LEU A 147 -16.10 9.90 -9.06
CA LEU A 147 -17.37 10.26 -9.70
C LEU A 147 -17.30 9.96 -11.20
N GLY A 148 -18.38 9.44 -11.75
CA GLY A 148 -18.47 9.01 -13.13
C GLY A 148 -17.78 7.68 -13.45
N MET A 149 -16.98 7.13 -12.55
CA MET A 149 -16.31 5.83 -12.76
C MET A 149 -17.32 4.68 -12.75
N LYS A 150 -17.28 3.87 -13.81
CA LYS A 150 -18.14 2.68 -13.95
C LYS A 150 -17.55 1.50 -13.18
N THR A 151 -18.41 0.84 -12.42
CA THR A 151 -18.08 -0.37 -11.65
C THR A 151 -19.23 -1.38 -11.78
N ALA A 152 -19.08 -2.58 -11.24
CA ALA A 152 -20.15 -3.59 -11.25
C ALA A 152 -21.42 -3.10 -10.53
N THR A 153 -21.30 -2.26 -9.51
CA THR A 153 -22.43 -1.68 -8.76
C THR A 153 -22.78 -0.25 -9.15
N THR A 154 -22.00 0.37 -10.03
CA THR A 154 -22.29 1.69 -10.63
C THR A 154 -22.13 1.62 -12.15
N PRO A 155 -22.99 0.87 -12.87
CA PRO A 155 -22.81 0.59 -14.30
C PRO A 155 -22.91 1.83 -15.19
N TYR A 156 -23.62 2.86 -14.73
CA TYR A 156 -23.74 4.16 -15.42
C TYR A 156 -22.71 5.21 -14.95
N GLY A 157 -21.84 4.83 -14.01
CA GLY A 157 -20.89 5.71 -13.33
C GLY A 157 -21.35 6.05 -11.92
N ARG A 158 -20.38 6.31 -11.00
CA ARG A 158 -20.68 6.75 -9.64
C ARG A 158 -21.37 8.12 -9.68
N ASP A 159 -22.55 8.20 -9.12
CA ASP A 159 -23.34 9.42 -8.99
C ASP A 159 -23.27 9.95 -7.55
N ALA A 160 -23.02 11.26 -7.37
CA ALA A 160 -22.87 11.86 -6.05
C ALA A 160 -24.14 11.80 -5.20
N LYS A 161 -25.33 11.88 -5.83
CA LYS A 161 -26.61 11.86 -5.11
C LYS A 161 -27.00 10.47 -4.63
N LEU A 162 -26.66 9.44 -5.44
CA LEU A 162 -26.99 8.05 -5.13
C LEU A 162 -25.91 7.34 -4.31
N ASN A 163 -24.63 7.64 -4.61
CA ASN A 163 -23.49 6.85 -4.11
C ASN A 163 -22.54 7.68 -3.22
N GLY A 164 -22.83 8.97 -3.01
CA GLY A 164 -21.95 9.87 -2.26
C GLY A 164 -20.63 10.17 -2.98
N PHE A 165 -19.81 10.97 -2.34
CA PHE A 165 -18.51 11.44 -2.88
C PHE A 165 -17.36 10.46 -2.57
N PRO A 166 -16.30 10.44 -3.39
CA PRO A 166 -15.09 9.67 -3.12
C PRO A 166 -14.44 10.07 -1.79
N LEU A 167 -14.14 9.08 -0.94
CA LEU A 167 -13.40 9.29 0.29
C LEU A 167 -11.92 9.56 -0.03
N VAL A 168 -11.38 10.64 0.51
CA VAL A 168 -9.96 11.00 0.41
C VAL A 168 -9.33 10.84 1.78
N LEU A 169 -8.87 9.61 2.10
CA LEU A 169 -8.49 9.21 3.46
C LEU A 169 -7.24 9.94 3.98
N ALA A 170 -6.16 10.02 3.18
CA ALA A 170 -4.88 10.53 3.65
C ALA A 170 -4.92 11.96 4.21
N PRO A 171 -5.53 12.97 3.56
CA PRO A 171 -5.67 14.31 4.16
C PRO A 171 -6.55 14.32 5.42
N MET A 172 -7.54 13.43 5.52
CA MET A 172 -8.40 13.33 6.69
C MET A 172 -7.63 12.85 7.92
N ILE A 173 -6.85 11.77 7.78
CA ILE A 173 -6.05 11.25 8.89
C ILE A 173 -4.82 12.12 9.21
N ALA A 174 -4.34 12.93 8.25
CA ALA A 174 -3.25 13.88 8.47
C ALA A 174 -3.58 14.96 9.53
N GLN A 175 -4.86 15.24 9.76
CA GLN A 175 -5.31 16.18 10.79
C GLN A 175 -5.20 15.62 12.22
N LEU A 176 -4.96 14.32 12.36
CA LEU A 176 -4.86 13.67 13.67
C LEU A 176 -3.42 13.80 14.19
N ASP A 177 -3.27 14.25 15.45
CA ASP A 177 -1.96 14.54 16.05
C ASP A 177 -1.05 13.32 16.16
N GLY A 178 -1.62 12.13 16.32
CA GLY A 178 -0.86 10.88 16.44
C GLY A 178 -0.25 10.37 15.12
N THR A 179 -0.44 11.06 13.99
CA THR A 179 0.19 10.69 12.73
C THR A 179 1.51 11.43 12.52
N ALA A 180 2.58 10.68 12.21
CA ALA A 180 3.92 11.23 12.02
C ALA A 180 4.26 11.52 10.55
N PHE A 181 3.92 10.60 9.66
CA PHE A 181 4.23 10.71 8.23
C PHE A 181 3.07 10.21 7.39
N ILE A 182 2.52 11.08 6.57
CA ILE A 182 1.43 10.75 5.62
C ILE A 182 1.88 11.16 4.23
N THR A 183 1.93 10.20 3.32
CA THR A 183 2.33 10.47 1.94
C THR A 183 1.46 9.70 0.96
N ARG A 184 1.36 10.21 -0.26
CA ARG A 184 0.71 9.54 -1.39
C ARG A 184 1.67 9.38 -2.54
N GLN A 185 1.87 8.18 -3.00
CA GLN A 185 2.80 7.80 -4.05
C GLN A 185 2.09 6.98 -5.13
N SER A 186 2.83 6.57 -6.15
CA SER A 186 2.37 5.63 -7.18
C SER A 186 3.55 4.83 -7.72
N VAL A 187 3.27 3.79 -8.50
CA VAL A 187 4.30 2.91 -9.08
C VAL A 187 4.20 2.79 -10.60
N HIS A 188 3.55 3.74 -11.26
CA HIS A 188 3.25 3.72 -12.70
C HIS A 188 4.47 3.91 -13.60
N THR A 189 5.58 4.41 -13.08
CA THR A 189 6.88 4.55 -13.78
C THR A 189 8.03 4.15 -12.86
N ALA A 190 9.21 3.88 -13.43
CA ALA A 190 10.41 3.60 -12.64
C ALA A 190 10.78 4.75 -11.69
N ALA A 191 10.58 6.01 -12.11
CA ALA A 191 10.81 7.17 -11.25
C ALA A 191 9.80 7.23 -10.10
N ALA A 192 8.52 6.97 -10.37
CA ALA A 192 7.47 6.90 -9.35
C ALA A 192 7.73 5.74 -8.36
N ALA A 193 8.12 4.56 -8.86
CA ALA A 193 8.48 3.41 -8.03
C ALA A 193 9.65 3.72 -7.08
N ARG A 194 10.70 4.42 -7.55
CA ARG A 194 11.81 4.86 -6.67
C ARG A 194 11.34 5.82 -5.57
N LYS A 195 10.42 6.76 -5.89
CA LYS A 195 9.83 7.65 -4.87
C LYS A 195 8.98 6.87 -3.87
N ALA A 196 8.16 5.93 -4.34
CA ALA A 196 7.37 5.06 -3.47
C ALA A 196 8.26 4.22 -2.53
N LYS A 197 9.36 3.64 -3.05
CA LYS A 197 10.35 2.92 -2.24
C LYS A 197 10.96 3.80 -1.14
N ALA A 198 11.39 5.00 -1.49
CA ALA A 198 11.94 5.95 -0.53
C ALA A 198 10.90 6.35 0.55
N ALA A 199 9.64 6.53 0.17
CA ALA A 199 8.55 6.82 1.09
C ALA A 199 8.26 5.65 2.05
N ILE A 200 8.25 4.41 1.55
CA ILE A 200 8.11 3.20 2.37
C ILE A 200 9.27 3.10 3.36
N LYS A 201 10.51 3.27 2.91
CA LYS A 201 11.70 3.25 3.78
C LYS A 201 11.58 4.29 4.89
N LYS A 202 11.24 5.53 4.54
CA LYS A 202 11.02 6.61 5.49
C LYS A 202 9.94 6.29 6.52
N ALA A 203 8.85 5.63 6.12
CA ALA A 203 7.80 5.20 7.04
C ALA A 203 8.32 4.19 8.08
N PHE A 204 9.15 3.23 7.68
CA PHE A 204 9.81 2.30 8.60
C PHE A 204 10.84 3.01 9.51
N GLU A 205 11.61 3.96 8.98
CA GLU A 205 12.54 4.78 9.79
C GLU A 205 11.80 5.59 10.86
N TYR A 206 10.59 6.09 10.57
CA TYR A 206 9.75 6.81 11.54
C TYR A 206 9.20 5.86 12.60
N SER A 207 8.79 4.65 12.21
CA SER A 207 8.43 3.60 13.16
C SER A 207 9.59 3.21 14.07
N GLN A 208 10.83 3.14 13.55
CA GLN A 208 12.02 2.89 14.36
C GLN A 208 12.25 3.98 15.43
N LYS A 209 11.94 5.22 15.09
CA LYS A 209 12.08 6.36 16.01
C LYS A 209 10.92 6.48 17.02
N GLY A 210 9.86 5.70 16.87
CA GLY A 210 8.72 5.72 17.79
C GLY A 210 7.90 7.01 17.78
N ILE A 211 7.86 7.75 16.66
CA ILE A 211 7.26 9.09 16.60
C ILE A 211 5.79 9.13 16.17
N GLY A 212 5.15 7.97 16.00
CA GLY A 212 3.74 7.85 15.69
C GLY A 212 3.47 7.08 14.39
N LEU A 213 2.20 7.08 13.98
CA LEU A 213 1.74 6.31 12.83
C LEU A 213 2.25 6.90 11.51
N SER A 214 2.81 6.02 10.68
CA SER A 214 3.20 6.34 9.30
C SER A 214 2.25 5.70 8.29
N PHE A 215 1.81 6.47 7.29
CA PHE A 215 0.84 6.04 6.29
C PHE A 215 1.34 6.34 4.88
N VAL A 216 1.46 5.30 4.07
CA VAL A 216 1.89 5.38 2.67
C VAL A 216 0.74 4.92 1.78
N GLU A 217 0.01 5.86 1.20
CA GLU A 217 -0.99 5.58 0.17
C GLU A 217 -0.31 5.39 -1.18
N ILE A 218 -0.60 4.29 -1.86
CA ILE A 218 -0.18 4.02 -3.23
C ILE A 218 -1.40 4.10 -4.13
N VAL A 219 -1.49 5.14 -4.95
CA VAL A 219 -2.46 5.20 -6.05
C VAL A 219 -2.05 4.16 -7.07
N ALA A 220 -2.91 3.19 -7.31
CA ALA A 220 -2.60 1.94 -8.00
C ALA A 220 -3.61 1.64 -9.10
N THR A 221 -3.23 0.75 -10.02
CA THR A 221 -4.12 0.26 -11.06
C THR A 221 -4.85 -1.01 -10.64
N CYS A 222 -6.10 -1.15 -11.08
CA CYS A 222 -6.82 -2.42 -11.11
C CYS A 222 -7.26 -2.71 -12.56
N ASN A 223 -6.29 -3.03 -13.42
CA ASN A 223 -6.53 -3.17 -14.86
C ASN A 223 -7.65 -4.19 -15.19
N SER A 224 -7.71 -5.31 -14.48
CA SER A 224 -8.78 -6.31 -14.67
C SER A 224 -10.14 -5.77 -14.18
N GLY A 225 -10.21 -5.16 -12.99
CA GLY A 225 -11.45 -4.58 -12.46
C GLY A 225 -11.96 -3.41 -13.31
N TRP A 226 -11.05 -2.63 -13.91
CA TRP A 226 -11.39 -1.53 -14.82
C TRP A 226 -11.61 -1.97 -16.27
N LYS A 227 -11.38 -3.27 -16.58
CA LYS A 227 -11.49 -3.83 -17.95
C LYS A 227 -10.57 -3.12 -18.95
N MET A 228 -9.34 -2.81 -18.55
CA MET A 228 -8.34 -2.12 -19.34
C MET A 228 -7.08 -2.97 -19.49
N SER A 229 -6.30 -2.74 -20.57
CA SER A 229 -4.94 -3.26 -20.62
C SER A 229 -4.06 -2.59 -19.56
N PRO A 230 -2.97 -3.20 -19.08
CA PRO A 230 -2.09 -2.61 -18.07
C PRO A 230 -1.58 -1.21 -18.45
N THR A 231 -1.19 -1.02 -19.71
CA THR A 231 -0.71 0.28 -20.22
C THR A 231 -1.81 1.35 -20.22
N ALA A 232 -3.02 0.98 -20.68
CA ALA A 232 -4.17 1.89 -20.68
C ALA A 232 -4.59 2.23 -19.23
N ALA A 233 -4.56 1.26 -18.31
CA ALA A 233 -4.88 1.48 -16.90
C ALA A 233 -3.89 2.46 -16.24
N ASN A 234 -2.58 2.35 -16.52
CA ASN A 234 -1.58 3.30 -16.02
C ASN A 234 -1.85 4.72 -16.52
N LYS A 235 -2.12 4.89 -17.82
CA LYS A 235 -2.45 6.19 -18.40
C LYS A 235 -3.72 6.77 -17.76
N TRP A 236 -4.78 5.97 -17.70
CA TRP A 236 -6.05 6.37 -17.11
C TRP A 236 -5.92 6.77 -15.63
N MET A 237 -5.14 6.02 -14.86
CA MET A 237 -4.87 6.33 -13.44
C MET A 237 -4.22 7.72 -13.30
N VAL A 238 -3.21 8.01 -14.11
CA VAL A 238 -2.52 9.32 -14.09
C VAL A 238 -3.46 10.45 -14.47
N GLU A 239 -4.29 10.25 -15.51
CA GLU A 239 -5.19 11.27 -16.03
C GLU A 239 -6.42 11.52 -15.13
N ASN A 240 -6.90 10.49 -14.42
CA ASN A 240 -8.16 10.56 -13.69
C ASN A 240 -8.01 10.45 -12.17
N MET A 241 -7.18 9.51 -11.66
CA MET A 241 -7.04 9.33 -10.22
C MET A 241 -6.08 10.33 -9.59
N VAL A 242 -4.93 10.61 -10.21
CA VAL A 242 -3.93 11.53 -9.66
C VAL A 242 -4.49 12.96 -9.44
N PRO A 243 -5.33 13.53 -10.31
CA PRO A 243 -5.97 14.84 -10.03
C PRO A 243 -6.85 14.84 -8.77
N LYS A 244 -7.52 13.71 -8.46
CA LYS A 244 -8.33 13.56 -7.23
C LYS A 244 -7.49 13.18 -6.02
N TYR A 245 -6.44 12.41 -6.24
CA TYR A 245 -5.50 11.90 -5.25
C TYR A 245 -4.09 12.41 -5.57
N PRO A 246 -3.78 13.71 -5.37
CA PRO A 246 -2.47 14.29 -5.72
C PRO A 246 -1.33 13.59 -5.00
N LEU A 247 -0.25 13.31 -5.74
CA LEU A 247 0.94 12.62 -5.20
C LEU A 247 1.81 13.60 -4.42
N GLY A 248 2.47 13.11 -3.38
CA GLY A 248 3.41 13.86 -2.54
C GLY A 248 3.20 13.64 -1.05
N ASP A 249 4.03 14.29 -0.26
CA ASP A 249 3.91 14.28 1.19
C ASP A 249 2.78 15.21 1.62
N ILE A 250 1.94 14.73 2.54
CA ILE A 250 0.77 15.44 3.07
C ILE A 250 1.05 15.92 4.49
N LYS A 251 1.75 15.09 5.28
CA LYS A 251 2.23 15.42 6.62
C LYS A 251 3.60 14.79 6.84
N ASP A 252 4.49 15.54 7.46
CA ASP A 252 5.83 15.09 7.79
C ASP A 252 6.34 15.87 9.01
N VAL A 253 6.23 15.28 10.20
CA VAL A 253 6.55 15.96 11.46
C VAL A 253 8.04 16.22 11.68
N LEU A 254 8.94 15.56 10.93
CA LEU A 254 10.39 15.79 11.01
C LEU A 254 10.92 16.70 9.90
N LYS A 255 10.08 17.07 8.92
CA LYS A 255 10.45 18.03 7.89
C LYS A 255 10.31 19.42 8.51
N GLN A 256 11.44 20.05 8.86
CA GLN A 256 11.45 21.46 9.22
C GLN A 256 10.95 22.29 8.03
N GLU A 257 10.04 23.25 8.27
CA GLU A 257 9.60 24.22 7.28
C GLU A 257 10.76 25.10 6.79
#